data_b460e28cbd5e9f058ed59d02a1c2f801
#
_entry.id   b460e28cbd5e9f058ed59d02a1c2f801
#
_cell.length_a   1.000
_cell.length_b   1.000
_cell.length_c   1.000
_cell.angle_alpha   90.00
_cell.angle_beta   90.00
_cell.angle_gamma   90.00
#
_symmetry.space_group_name_H-M   'P 1'
#
loop_
_entity.id
_entity.type
_entity.pdbx_description
1 polymer ?
#
loop_
_entity_poly.entity_id
_entity_poly.type
_entity_poly.pdbx_seq_one_letter_code
_entity_poly.pdbx_strand_id
1 'polypeptide(L)'
;CGHKIEGNVAFLGGPLTFLSELRQCFCDTLELDEAHRIIPENGELFIALGAALMKDECREITVGQLTKEIGALIGIPMEATDRVDPLFKNEQELEDFRARHAKAVTPKANIEDAQGPCYLGIDAGSTTLKVVLINSNKEIIFSHYGPNHGKPLEKSREIIEKIYELLPKGAYIAHSGVTGYGEAFLKRALGIDIGEVETMAHYRAARFFCPDVSFILDIGGQDMKCCKVRDGYI
;
A
#
# COMPACT_ATOMS: atom_id res chain seq x y z
N CYS A 1 -6.17 15.33 -10.03
CA CYS A 1 -7.01 15.19 -11.25
C CYS A 1 -7.01 16.40 -12.12
N GLY A 2 -6.46 17.51 -12.11
CA GLY A 2 -6.31 18.58 -13.11
C GLY A 2 -7.59 19.19 -13.70
N HIS A 3 -8.77 18.71 -13.35
CA HIS A 3 -10.03 19.30 -13.79
C HIS A 3 -10.60 20.20 -12.70
N LYS A 4 -11.16 21.35 -13.11
CA LYS A 4 -11.87 22.25 -12.22
C LYS A 4 -13.16 21.56 -11.77
N ILE A 5 -13.41 21.55 -10.44
CA ILE A 5 -14.64 21.04 -9.87
C ILE A 5 -15.60 22.24 -9.75
N GLU A 6 -16.70 22.20 -10.49
CA GLU A 6 -17.68 23.28 -10.54
C GLU A 6 -19.11 22.73 -10.76
N GLY A 7 -20.13 23.56 -10.54
CA GLY A 7 -21.51 23.15 -10.60
C GLY A 7 -21.98 22.45 -9.32
N ASN A 8 -23.01 21.62 -9.41
CA ASN A 8 -23.59 20.91 -8.27
C ASN A 8 -22.67 19.80 -7.79
N VAL A 9 -22.17 19.88 -6.55
CA VAL A 9 -21.25 18.92 -5.96
C VAL A 9 -21.92 18.17 -4.82
N ALA A 10 -22.05 16.86 -4.98
CA ALA A 10 -22.59 15.98 -3.95
C ALA A 10 -21.48 15.42 -3.05
N PHE A 11 -21.63 15.57 -1.75
CA PHE A 11 -20.73 15.06 -0.74
C PHE A 11 -21.25 13.72 -0.22
N LEU A 12 -20.60 12.62 -0.62
CA LEU A 12 -21.05 11.25 -0.35
C LEU A 12 -19.96 10.46 0.38
N GLY A 13 -20.36 9.31 0.93
CA GLY A 13 -19.46 8.40 1.65
C GLY A 13 -19.27 8.78 3.12
N GLY A 14 -18.82 7.81 3.92
CA GLY A 14 -18.73 7.95 5.38
C GLY A 14 -17.97 9.19 5.85
N PRO A 15 -16.73 9.43 5.43
CA PRO A 15 -15.97 10.60 5.87
C PRO A 15 -16.69 11.94 5.63
N LEU A 16 -17.24 12.13 4.44
CA LEU A 16 -17.93 13.39 4.08
C LEU A 16 -19.33 13.49 4.67
N THR A 17 -19.94 12.39 5.09
CA THR A 17 -21.20 12.39 5.81
C THR A 17 -20.99 12.74 7.29
N PHE A 18 -20.00 12.14 7.96
CA PHE A 18 -19.84 12.24 9.41
C PHE A 18 -18.89 13.35 9.87
N LEU A 19 -17.93 13.79 9.03
CA LEU A 19 -16.95 14.81 9.36
C LEU A 19 -17.34 16.16 8.73
N SER A 20 -18.10 16.97 9.47
CA SER A 20 -18.58 18.29 9.02
C SER A 20 -17.44 19.24 8.68
N GLU A 21 -16.36 19.25 9.49
CA GLU A 21 -15.17 20.08 9.30
C GLU A 21 -14.44 19.74 8.01
N LEU A 22 -14.29 18.43 7.73
CA LEU A 22 -13.68 17.98 6.47
C LEU A 22 -14.50 18.45 5.27
N ARG A 23 -15.81 18.30 5.32
CA ARG A 23 -16.73 18.78 4.28
C ARG A 23 -16.65 20.28 4.10
N GLN A 24 -16.60 21.06 5.20
CA GLN A 24 -16.44 22.50 5.14
C GLN A 24 -15.12 22.91 4.47
N CYS A 25 -14.00 22.26 4.82
CA CYS A 25 -12.72 22.48 4.15
C CYS A 25 -12.78 22.27 2.64
N PHE A 26 -13.50 21.22 2.18
CA PHE A 26 -13.74 21.03 0.74
C PHE A 26 -14.55 22.18 0.13
N CYS A 27 -15.63 22.61 0.79
CA CYS A 27 -16.45 23.72 0.31
C CYS A 27 -15.63 25.00 0.17
N ASP A 28 -14.79 25.32 1.16
CA ASP A 28 -13.96 26.52 1.17
C ASP A 28 -12.85 26.44 0.11
N THR A 29 -12.21 25.29 -0.03
CA THR A 29 -11.14 25.09 -1.02
C THR A 29 -11.65 25.13 -2.45
N LEU A 30 -12.87 24.66 -2.69
CA LEU A 30 -13.51 24.63 -4.00
C LEU A 30 -14.33 25.90 -4.26
N GLU A 31 -14.38 26.84 -3.31
CA GLU A 31 -15.18 28.07 -3.37
C GLU A 31 -16.67 27.82 -3.73
N LEU A 32 -17.22 26.73 -3.19
CA LEU A 32 -18.61 26.33 -3.47
C LEU A 32 -19.56 27.19 -2.63
N ASP A 33 -20.54 27.80 -3.28
CA ASP A 33 -21.67 28.45 -2.60
C ASP A 33 -22.68 27.41 -2.11
N GLU A 34 -23.62 27.84 -1.24
CA GLU A 34 -24.60 26.94 -0.64
C GLU A 34 -25.56 26.31 -1.66
N ALA A 35 -25.86 27.01 -2.77
CA ALA A 35 -26.77 26.52 -3.79
C ALA A 35 -26.21 25.32 -4.57
N HIS A 36 -24.87 25.17 -4.61
CA HIS A 36 -24.18 24.09 -5.31
C HIS A 36 -23.70 22.97 -4.38
N ARG A 37 -23.99 23.05 -3.07
CA ARG A 37 -23.64 22.01 -2.08
C ARG A 37 -24.80 21.04 -1.92
N ILE A 38 -24.60 19.80 -2.31
CA ILE A 38 -25.58 18.73 -2.11
C ILE A 38 -25.06 17.83 -0.99
N ILE A 39 -25.74 17.90 0.17
CA ILE A 39 -25.41 17.07 1.34
C ILE A 39 -26.65 16.23 1.64
N PRO A 40 -26.77 15.05 1.01
CA PRO A 40 -27.96 14.23 1.20
C PRO A 40 -27.94 13.56 2.57
N GLU A 41 -29.11 13.28 3.10
CA GLU A 41 -29.29 12.39 4.23
C GLU A 41 -28.81 10.98 3.84
N ASN A 42 -28.11 10.31 4.75
CA ASN A 42 -27.53 8.96 4.54
C ASN A 42 -26.57 8.85 3.34
N GLY A 43 -25.77 9.90 3.11
CA GLY A 43 -24.77 9.92 2.02
C GLY A 43 -23.79 8.76 2.03
N GLU A 44 -23.55 8.14 3.19
CA GLU A 44 -22.71 6.94 3.36
C GLU A 44 -23.32 5.68 2.74
N LEU A 45 -24.64 5.66 2.53
CA LEU A 45 -25.36 4.50 1.97
C LEU A 45 -25.56 4.60 0.45
N PHE A 46 -25.16 5.70 -0.19
CA PHE A 46 -25.47 5.98 -1.60
C PHE A 46 -24.95 4.93 -2.57
N ILE A 47 -23.81 4.31 -2.28
CA ILE A 47 -23.29 3.21 -3.10
C ILE A 47 -24.24 2.01 -3.07
N ALA A 48 -24.68 1.61 -1.88
CA ALA A 48 -25.64 0.51 -1.73
C ALA A 48 -27.03 0.87 -2.30
N LEU A 49 -27.46 2.12 -2.11
CA LEU A 49 -28.69 2.63 -2.72
C LEU A 49 -28.62 2.58 -4.25
N GLY A 50 -27.49 3.02 -4.83
CA GLY A 50 -27.26 2.95 -6.26
C GLY A 50 -27.36 1.52 -6.79
N ALA A 51 -26.74 0.56 -6.09
CA ALA A 51 -26.84 -0.85 -6.45
C ALA A 51 -28.30 -1.36 -6.38
N ALA A 52 -29.06 -0.94 -5.38
CA ALA A 52 -30.49 -1.31 -5.27
C ALA A 52 -31.36 -0.69 -6.37
N LEU A 53 -30.99 0.51 -6.86
CA LEU A 53 -31.70 1.18 -7.97
C LEU A 53 -31.46 0.52 -9.33
N MET A 54 -30.44 -0.34 -9.46
CA MET A 54 -30.20 -1.13 -10.67
C MET A 54 -31.17 -2.32 -10.84
N LYS A 55 -32.27 -2.33 -10.10
CA LYS A 55 -33.30 -3.41 -10.10
C LYS A 55 -33.83 -3.77 -11.49
N ASP A 56 -33.90 -2.79 -12.39
CA ASP A 56 -34.46 -3.01 -13.75
C ASP A 56 -33.49 -3.80 -14.65
N GLU A 57 -32.23 -3.94 -14.23
CA GLU A 57 -31.21 -4.75 -14.91
C GLU A 57 -31.15 -6.18 -14.34
N CYS A 58 -31.91 -6.47 -13.28
CA CYS A 58 -31.85 -7.73 -12.57
C CYS A 58 -32.95 -8.69 -13.01
N ARG A 59 -32.61 -9.97 -13.01
CA ARG A 59 -33.59 -11.04 -13.18
C ARG A 59 -34.46 -11.17 -11.91
N GLU A 60 -35.79 -11.15 -12.07
CA GLU A 60 -36.68 -11.48 -10.98
C GLU A 60 -36.62 -12.98 -10.66
N ILE A 61 -36.34 -13.31 -9.42
CA ILE A 61 -36.36 -14.68 -8.92
C ILE A 61 -37.11 -14.74 -7.57
N THR A 62 -37.79 -15.83 -7.33
CA THR A 62 -38.41 -16.07 -6.01
C THR A 62 -37.37 -16.51 -5.00
N VAL A 63 -37.66 -16.30 -3.69
CA VAL A 63 -36.81 -16.79 -2.60
C VAL A 63 -36.56 -18.28 -2.70
N GLY A 64 -37.60 -19.06 -3.08
CA GLY A 64 -37.46 -20.51 -3.28
C GLY A 64 -36.49 -20.89 -4.41
N GLN A 65 -36.52 -20.12 -5.52
CA GLN A 65 -35.56 -20.32 -6.61
C GLN A 65 -34.15 -19.96 -6.16
N LEU A 66 -33.96 -18.82 -5.46
CA LEU A 66 -32.66 -18.40 -4.93
C LEU A 66 -32.09 -19.46 -3.97
N THR A 67 -32.90 -19.96 -3.02
CA THR A 67 -32.47 -21.00 -2.09
C THR A 67 -32.06 -22.27 -2.82
N LYS A 68 -32.78 -22.68 -3.85
CA LYS A 68 -32.44 -23.85 -4.67
C LYS A 68 -31.14 -23.62 -5.45
N GLU A 69 -30.95 -22.46 -6.05
CA GLU A 69 -29.72 -22.11 -6.80
C GLU A 69 -28.50 -22.07 -5.88
N ILE A 70 -28.61 -21.41 -4.70
CA ILE A 70 -27.55 -21.41 -3.69
C ILE A 70 -27.26 -22.83 -3.19
N GLY A 71 -28.29 -23.61 -2.90
CA GLY A 71 -28.15 -25.02 -2.47
C GLY A 71 -27.44 -25.88 -3.50
N ALA A 72 -27.66 -25.62 -4.79
CA ALA A 72 -26.98 -26.31 -5.89
C ALA A 72 -25.48 -25.92 -6.00
N LEU A 73 -25.08 -24.75 -5.49
CA LEU A 73 -23.68 -24.31 -5.46
C LEU A 73 -22.89 -24.88 -4.25
N ILE A 74 -23.60 -25.35 -3.20
CA ILE A 74 -22.97 -25.96 -2.03
C ILE A 74 -22.40 -27.33 -2.45
N GLY A 75 -21.07 -27.45 -2.41
CA GLY A 75 -20.36 -28.67 -2.77
C GLY A 75 -19.94 -28.78 -4.24
N ILE A 76 -20.29 -27.82 -5.07
CA ILE A 76 -19.62 -27.69 -6.37
C ILE A 76 -18.25 -27.05 -6.10
N PRO A 77 -17.12 -27.73 -6.40
CA PRO A 77 -15.85 -27.03 -6.44
C PRO A 77 -16.03 -25.83 -7.36
N MET A 78 -15.70 -24.63 -6.87
CA MET A 78 -15.64 -23.47 -7.76
C MET A 78 -14.55 -23.74 -8.79
N GLU A 79 -14.92 -24.45 -9.84
CA GLU A 79 -14.12 -24.50 -11.03
C GLU A 79 -14.23 -23.12 -11.68
N ALA A 80 -13.20 -22.33 -11.49
CA ALA A 80 -13.06 -21.11 -12.27
C ALA A 80 -13.13 -21.54 -13.74
N THR A 81 -14.11 -21.02 -14.46
CA THR A 81 -14.36 -21.35 -15.88
C THR A 81 -13.16 -21.01 -16.78
N ASP A 82 -12.25 -20.15 -16.29
CA ASP A 82 -11.00 -19.76 -16.95
C ASP A 82 -9.80 -20.02 -16.03
N ARG A 83 -9.55 -21.27 -15.69
CA ARG A 83 -8.30 -21.64 -15.03
C ARG A 83 -7.16 -21.54 -16.03
N VAL A 84 -6.17 -20.73 -15.68
CA VAL A 84 -4.86 -20.82 -16.34
C VAL A 84 -4.21 -22.15 -15.98
N ASP A 85 -3.37 -22.66 -16.89
CA ASP A 85 -2.57 -23.86 -16.60
C ASP A 85 -1.79 -23.69 -15.29
N PRO A 86 -1.53 -24.80 -14.58
CA PRO A 86 -0.65 -24.77 -13.42
C PRO A 86 0.68 -24.10 -13.74
N LEU A 87 1.18 -23.27 -12.81
CA LEU A 87 2.42 -22.51 -13.01
C LEU A 87 3.62 -23.43 -13.27
N PHE A 88 3.58 -24.63 -12.70
CA PHE A 88 4.63 -25.67 -12.90
C PHE A 88 3.97 -26.97 -13.34
N LYS A 89 4.54 -27.58 -14.38
CA LYS A 89 4.02 -28.85 -14.94
C LYS A 89 4.36 -30.05 -14.06
N ASN A 90 5.43 -29.95 -13.29
CA ASN A 90 5.94 -31.02 -12.42
C ASN A 90 6.81 -30.46 -11.30
N GLU A 91 7.16 -31.31 -10.35
CA GLU A 91 7.98 -30.94 -9.19
C GLU A 91 9.38 -30.44 -9.60
N GLN A 92 9.97 -30.98 -10.66
CA GLN A 92 11.28 -30.55 -11.14
C GLN A 92 11.28 -29.09 -11.60
N GLU A 93 10.25 -28.65 -12.33
CA GLU A 93 10.12 -27.23 -12.73
C GLU A 93 9.99 -26.31 -11.50
N LEU A 94 9.28 -26.76 -10.45
CA LEU A 94 9.17 -26.03 -9.19
C LEU A 94 10.51 -25.95 -8.46
N GLU A 95 11.28 -27.04 -8.42
CA GLU A 95 12.61 -27.06 -7.81
C GLU A 95 13.60 -26.18 -8.56
N ASP A 96 13.60 -26.22 -9.89
CA ASP A 96 14.45 -25.37 -10.74
C ASP A 96 14.09 -23.88 -10.55
N PHE A 97 12.81 -23.57 -10.46
CA PHE A 97 12.33 -22.21 -10.14
C PHE A 97 12.87 -21.76 -8.77
N ARG A 98 12.70 -22.59 -7.73
CA ARG A 98 13.17 -22.29 -6.38
C ARG A 98 14.70 -22.11 -6.35
N ALA A 99 15.45 -23.00 -6.99
CA ALA A 99 16.90 -22.92 -7.05
C ALA A 99 17.41 -21.66 -7.76
N ARG A 100 16.72 -21.25 -8.83
CA ARG A 100 17.03 -20.00 -9.53
C ARG A 100 16.76 -18.78 -8.64
N HIS A 101 15.63 -18.75 -7.97
CA HIS A 101 15.23 -17.61 -7.11
C HIS A 101 15.99 -17.55 -5.79
N ALA A 102 16.45 -18.69 -5.27
CA ALA A 102 17.28 -18.73 -4.07
C ALA A 102 18.62 -17.97 -4.22
N LYS A 103 19.04 -17.65 -5.45
CA LYS A 103 20.22 -16.81 -5.72
C LYS A 103 19.96 -15.32 -5.55
N ALA A 104 18.69 -14.90 -5.62
CA ALA A 104 18.28 -13.51 -5.48
C ALA A 104 17.97 -13.20 -4.01
N VAL A 105 19.02 -13.13 -3.19
CA VAL A 105 18.90 -12.85 -1.75
C VAL A 105 19.38 -11.45 -1.43
N THR A 106 18.69 -10.79 -0.50
CA THR A 106 19.17 -9.54 0.08
C THR A 106 20.17 -9.87 1.20
N PRO A 107 21.38 -9.30 1.18
CA PRO A 107 22.37 -9.51 2.23
C PRO A 107 21.80 -9.11 3.61
N LYS A 108 22.06 -9.95 4.62
CA LYS A 108 21.63 -9.72 6.00
C LYS A 108 22.80 -9.94 6.94
N ALA A 109 22.82 -9.16 8.05
CA ALA A 109 23.75 -9.32 9.15
C ALA A 109 23.00 -9.14 10.50
N ASN A 110 23.64 -9.48 11.61
CA ASN A 110 23.04 -9.27 12.92
C ASN A 110 23.17 -7.82 13.35
N ILE A 111 22.13 -7.26 13.96
CA ILE A 111 22.15 -5.90 14.50
C ILE A 111 23.19 -5.74 15.62
N GLU A 112 23.42 -6.78 16.39
CA GLU A 112 24.37 -6.81 17.52
C GLU A 112 25.83 -6.62 17.05
N ASP A 113 26.13 -6.98 15.79
CA ASP A 113 27.45 -6.84 15.17
C ASP A 113 27.65 -5.48 14.47
N ALA A 114 26.63 -4.62 14.48
CA ALA A 114 26.63 -3.34 13.77
C ALA A 114 27.69 -2.39 14.35
N GLN A 115 28.42 -1.70 13.47
CA GLN A 115 29.38 -0.66 13.84
C GLN A 115 29.28 0.52 12.87
N GLY A 116 29.51 1.73 13.41
CA GLY A 116 29.50 2.94 12.61
C GLY A 116 28.11 3.34 12.09
N PRO A 117 28.06 3.99 10.92
CA PRO A 117 26.82 4.55 10.39
C PRO A 117 25.86 3.47 9.87
N CYS A 118 24.60 3.57 10.25
CA CYS A 118 23.47 2.80 9.75
C CYS A 118 22.47 3.74 9.08
N TYR A 119 21.61 3.20 8.23
CA TYR A 119 20.67 3.97 7.42
C TYR A 119 19.27 3.40 7.60
N LEU A 120 18.35 4.26 8.03
CA LEU A 120 16.96 3.90 8.30
C LEU A 120 16.06 4.18 7.09
N GLY A 121 15.27 3.20 6.69
CA GLY A 121 14.21 3.34 5.68
C GLY A 121 12.85 3.01 6.25
N ILE A 122 11.85 3.85 5.97
CA ILE A 122 10.47 3.68 6.41
C ILE A 122 9.55 3.77 5.19
N ASP A 123 8.69 2.76 4.99
CA ASP A 123 7.55 2.83 4.08
C ASP A 123 6.26 2.85 4.89
N ALA A 124 5.61 4.00 4.92
CA ALA A 124 4.38 4.24 5.67
C ALA A 124 3.16 4.16 4.74
N GLY A 125 2.71 2.95 4.48
CA GLY A 125 1.48 2.72 3.72
C GLY A 125 0.21 3.09 4.50
N SER A 126 -0.94 3.06 3.85
CA SER A 126 -2.25 3.37 4.45
C SER A 126 -2.61 2.42 5.60
N THR A 127 -2.28 1.14 5.49
CA THR A 127 -2.65 0.09 6.46
C THR A 127 -1.44 -0.59 7.10
N THR A 128 -0.29 -0.57 6.45
CA THR A 128 0.92 -1.27 6.88
C THR A 128 2.11 -0.32 7.00
N LEU A 129 3.02 -0.68 7.89
CA LEU A 129 4.30 -0.02 8.07
C LEU A 129 5.42 -1.02 7.81
N LYS A 130 6.40 -0.64 7.00
CA LYS A 130 7.63 -1.39 6.81
C LYS A 130 8.79 -0.51 7.26
N VAL A 131 9.69 -1.09 8.02
CA VAL A 131 10.89 -0.40 8.50
C VAL A 131 12.10 -1.30 8.25
N VAL A 132 13.16 -0.73 7.71
CA VAL A 132 14.42 -1.43 7.49
C VAL A 132 15.57 -0.57 8.01
N LEU A 133 16.55 -1.23 8.65
CA LEU A 133 17.84 -0.63 8.97
C LEU A 133 18.92 -1.40 8.24
N ILE A 134 19.77 -0.69 7.52
CA ILE A 134 20.92 -1.26 6.83
C ILE A 134 22.23 -0.71 7.40
N ASN A 135 23.28 -1.50 7.36
CA ASN A 135 24.63 -1.06 7.71
C ASN A 135 25.37 -0.43 6.53
N SER A 136 26.63 -0.03 6.71
CA SER A 136 27.49 0.55 5.66
C SER A 136 27.74 -0.38 4.49
N ASN A 137 27.68 -1.69 4.70
CA ASN A 137 27.81 -2.71 3.65
C ASN A 137 26.50 -2.94 2.89
N LYS A 138 25.43 -2.20 3.24
CA LYS A 138 24.08 -2.33 2.67
C LYS A 138 23.39 -3.67 3.00
N GLU A 139 23.81 -4.30 4.09
CA GLU A 139 23.16 -5.49 4.63
C GLU A 139 22.01 -5.08 5.55
N ILE A 140 20.88 -5.79 5.45
CA ILE A 140 19.76 -5.57 6.36
C ILE A 140 20.12 -6.13 7.73
N ILE A 141 20.18 -5.25 8.72
CA ILE A 141 20.46 -5.60 10.12
C ILE A 141 19.20 -5.58 10.99
N PHE A 142 18.13 -4.93 10.54
CA PHE A 142 16.82 -4.97 11.17
C PHE A 142 15.73 -4.82 10.11
N SER A 143 14.61 -5.50 10.29
CA SER A 143 13.43 -5.32 9.45
C SER A 143 12.14 -5.50 10.26
N HIS A 144 11.14 -4.71 9.92
CA HIS A 144 9.79 -4.83 10.43
C HIS A 144 8.78 -4.72 9.28
N TYR A 145 7.76 -5.56 9.31
CA TYR A 145 6.58 -5.49 8.46
C TYR A 145 5.35 -5.80 9.31
N GLY A 146 4.39 -4.88 9.35
CA GLY A 146 3.18 -5.11 10.13
C GLY A 146 2.11 -4.05 9.92
N PRO A 147 0.91 -4.26 10.47
CA PRO A 147 -0.17 -3.28 10.41
C PRO A 147 0.19 -2.03 11.23
N ASN A 148 -0.22 -0.86 10.73
CA ASN A 148 -0.08 0.41 11.45
C ASN A 148 -1.32 0.78 12.29
N HIS A 149 -2.44 0.04 12.13
CA HIS A 149 -3.71 0.27 12.83
C HIS A 149 -4.24 1.71 12.75
N GLY A 150 -3.97 2.41 11.64
CA GLY A 150 -4.32 3.82 11.47
C GLY A 150 -3.47 4.79 12.30
N LYS A 151 -2.38 4.32 12.90
CA LYS A 151 -1.48 5.08 13.78
C LYS A 151 -0.02 4.98 13.34
N PRO A 152 0.29 5.42 12.11
CA PRO A 152 1.64 5.24 11.55
C PRO A 152 2.73 5.94 12.36
N LEU A 153 2.44 7.09 13.00
CA LEU A 153 3.42 7.83 13.78
C LEU A 153 3.81 7.09 15.08
N GLU A 154 2.80 6.67 15.86
CA GLU A 154 3.06 5.94 17.11
C GLU A 154 3.79 4.62 16.82
N LYS A 155 3.36 3.93 15.76
CA LYS A 155 4.01 2.66 15.39
C LYS A 155 5.42 2.85 14.87
N SER A 156 5.68 3.89 14.08
CA SER A 156 7.05 4.23 13.64
C SER A 156 7.96 4.55 14.83
N ARG A 157 7.47 5.35 15.79
CA ARG A 157 8.22 5.69 16.98
C ARG A 157 8.57 4.45 17.81
N GLU A 158 7.59 3.58 18.07
CA GLU A 158 7.80 2.32 18.80
C GLU A 158 8.93 1.47 18.16
N ILE A 159 8.92 1.37 16.83
CA ILE A 159 9.90 0.57 16.12
C ILE A 159 11.28 1.23 16.13
N ILE A 160 11.35 2.56 16.00
CA ILE A 160 12.61 3.32 16.10
C ILE A 160 13.20 3.20 17.50
N GLU A 161 12.39 3.33 18.55
CA GLU A 161 12.82 3.13 19.95
C GLU A 161 13.42 1.72 20.12
N LYS A 162 12.75 0.69 19.61
CA LYS A 162 13.25 -0.68 19.61
C LYS A 162 14.58 -0.83 18.86
N ILE A 163 14.75 -0.15 17.72
CA ILE A 163 16.03 -0.15 17.00
C ILE A 163 17.16 0.44 17.87
N TYR A 164 16.90 1.56 18.56
CA TYR A 164 17.89 2.18 19.43
C TYR A 164 18.25 1.30 20.63
N GLU A 165 17.29 0.54 21.17
CA GLU A 165 17.56 -0.43 22.25
C GLU A 165 18.47 -1.58 21.80
N LEU A 166 18.35 -1.99 20.53
CA LEU A 166 19.11 -3.10 19.96
C LEU A 166 20.47 -2.69 19.40
N LEU A 167 20.65 -1.43 19.01
CA LEU A 167 21.89 -0.94 18.45
C LEU A 167 23.03 -0.97 19.48
N PRO A 168 24.18 -1.62 19.14
CA PRO A 168 25.33 -1.64 20.04
C PRO A 168 26.00 -0.28 20.14
N LYS A 169 26.78 -0.10 21.20
CA LYS A 169 27.62 1.10 21.38
C LYS A 169 28.60 1.23 20.20
N GLY A 170 28.55 2.38 19.50
CA GLY A 170 29.40 2.65 18.34
C GLY A 170 28.69 2.52 17.00
N ALA A 171 27.47 1.94 16.96
CA ALA A 171 26.58 2.04 15.82
C ALA A 171 25.58 3.20 16.03
N TYR A 172 25.21 3.89 14.96
CA TYR A 172 24.27 5.01 15.02
C TYR A 172 23.54 5.17 13.68
N ILE A 173 22.33 5.72 13.73
CA ILE A 173 21.57 6.06 12.54
C ILE A 173 22.14 7.37 11.99
N ALA A 174 22.84 7.29 10.85
CA ALA A 174 23.46 8.44 10.20
C ALA A 174 22.48 9.23 9.32
N HIS A 175 21.59 8.51 8.61
CA HIS A 175 20.56 9.09 7.78
C HIS A 175 19.30 8.25 7.82
N SER A 176 18.18 8.93 7.56
CA SER A 176 16.85 8.34 7.53
C SER A 176 16.05 8.78 6.31
N GLY A 177 15.25 7.88 5.78
CA GLY A 177 14.35 8.15 4.66
C GLY A 177 12.96 7.60 4.93
N VAL A 178 11.94 8.26 4.42
CA VAL A 178 10.56 7.80 4.48
C VAL A 178 9.87 7.93 3.13
N THR A 179 9.01 6.97 2.84
CA THR A 179 8.17 6.93 1.65
C THR A 179 6.76 6.46 2.01
N GLY A 180 5.88 6.40 1.02
CA GLY A 180 4.51 5.94 1.17
C GLY A 180 3.53 7.05 1.51
N TYR A 181 2.28 6.68 1.75
CA TYR A 181 1.17 7.62 1.96
C TYR A 181 1.38 8.59 3.14
N GLY A 182 2.06 8.13 4.20
CA GLY A 182 2.38 8.93 5.39
C GLY A 182 3.69 9.72 5.32
N GLU A 183 4.36 9.79 4.17
CA GLU A 183 5.71 10.34 3.98
C GLU A 183 5.86 11.74 4.58
N ALA A 184 5.12 12.73 4.09
CA ALA A 184 5.27 14.12 4.50
C ALA A 184 4.98 14.33 6.00
N PHE A 185 4.01 13.61 6.54
CA PHE A 185 3.64 13.66 7.95
C PHE A 185 4.75 13.09 8.84
N LEU A 186 5.23 11.88 8.55
CA LEU A 186 6.27 11.22 9.33
C LEU A 186 7.61 11.95 9.22
N LYS A 187 7.98 12.43 8.03
CA LYS A 187 9.17 13.24 7.83
C LYS A 187 9.21 14.42 8.80
N ARG A 188 8.11 15.17 8.87
CA ARG A 188 8.01 16.34 9.73
C ARG A 188 7.94 15.99 11.23
N ALA A 189 7.16 14.96 11.57
CA ALA A 189 6.92 14.60 12.97
C ALA A 189 8.13 13.94 13.64
N LEU A 190 8.90 13.15 12.90
CA LEU A 190 10.06 12.41 13.41
C LEU A 190 11.41 13.04 13.03
N GLY A 191 11.43 14.15 12.27
CA GLY A 191 12.65 14.79 11.82
C GLY A 191 13.46 13.93 10.84
N ILE A 192 12.80 13.16 9.98
CA ILE A 192 13.44 12.29 9.00
C ILE A 192 14.09 13.14 7.89
N ASP A 193 15.31 12.79 7.49
CA ASP A 193 16.12 13.58 6.56
C ASP A 193 15.48 13.70 5.18
N ILE A 194 15.03 12.57 4.61
CA ILE A 194 14.55 12.49 3.22
C ILE A 194 13.13 11.93 3.19
N GLY A 195 12.22 12.63 2.50
CA GLY A 195 10.96 12.09 2.00
C GLY A 195 11.06 11.83 0.52
N GLU A 196 10.60 10.69 0.04
CA GLU A 196 10.68 10.32 -1.37
C GLU A 196 9.39 9.65 -1.82
N VAL A 197 9.00 9.86 -3.07
CA VAL A 197 7.86 9.16 -3.65
C VAL A 197 8.16 7.66 -3.80
N GLU A 198 7.15 6.85 -3.58
CA GLU A 198 7.25 5.38 -3.53
C GLU A 198 7.88 4.78 -4.80
N THR A 199 7.50 5.30 -5.98
CA THR A 199 8.04 4.86 -7.26
C THR A 199 9.57 5.06 -7.36
N MET A 200 10.09 6.18 -6.85
CA MET A 200 11.52 6.44 -6.81
C MET A 200 12.26 5.57 -5.79
N ALA A 201 11.62 5.30 -4.64
CA ALA A 201 12.17 4.39 -3.64
C ALA A 201 12.28 2.96 -4.21
N HIS A 202 11.24 2.46 -4.90
CA HIS A 202 11.27 1.19 -5.61
C HIS A 202 12.37 1.13 -6.67
N TYR A 203 12.45 2.17 -7.50
CA TYR A 203 13.49 2.24 -8.55
C TYR A 203 14.89 2.18 -7.97
N ARG A 204 15.19 2.93 -6.91
CA ARG A 204 16.51 2.93 -6.25
C ARG A 204 16.87 1.55 -5.73
N ALA A 205 15.94 0.87 -5.08
CA ALA A 205 16.14 -0.48 -4.57
C ALA A 205 16.33 -1.49 -5.72
N ALA A 206 15.46 -1.47 -6.73
CA ALA A 206 15.53 -2.36 -7.87
C ALA A 206 16.87 -2.21 -8.62
N ARG A 207 17.29 -0.97 -8.91
CA ARG A 207 18.56 -0.69 -9.57
C ARG A 207 19.78 -1.13 -8.75
N PHE A 208 19.68 -1.07 -7.42
CA PHE A 208 20.78 -1.52 -6.56
C PHE A 208 21.01 -3.03 -6.66
N PHE A 209 19.92 -3.84 -6.68
CA PHE A 209 20.04 -5.30 -6.80
C PHE A 209 20.14 -5.79 -8.24
N CYS A 210 19.57 -5.04 -9.19
CA CYS A 210 19.54 -5.35 -10.62
C CYS A 210 19.94 -4.09 -11.41
N PRO A 211 21.24 -3.80 -11.57
CA PRO A 211 21.72 -2.58 -12.25
C PRO A 211 21.16 -2.39 -13.66
N ASP A 212 20.86 -3.48 -14.36
CA ASP A 212 20.32 -3.50 -15.73
C ASP A 212 18.79 -3.62 -15.76
N VAL A 213 18.12 -3.33 -14.64
CA VAL A 213 16.65 -3.38 -14.61
C VAL A 213 16.05 -2.44 -15.67
N SER A 214 15.18 -2.98 -16.52
CA SER A 214 14.50 -2.24 -17.59
C SER A 214 13.00 -2.10 -17.37
N PHE A 215 12.44 -2.87 -16.43
CA PHE A 215 11.04 -2.85 -16.09
C PHE A 215 10.82 -3.28 -14.63
N ILE A 216 10.01 -2.53 -13.91
CA ILE A 216 9.62 -2.83 -12.53
C ILE A 216 8.12 -3.05 -12.51
N LEU A 217 7.70 -4.20 -12.01
CA LEU A 217 6.30 -4.54 -11.76
C LEU A 217 6.11 -4.63 -10.24
N ASP A 218 5.32 -3.72 -9.70
CA ASP A 218 4.93 -3.71 -8.30
C ASP A 218 3.45 -4.07 -8.18
N ILE A 219 3.15 -5.11 -7.42
CA ILE A 219 1.78 -5.58 -7.19
C ILE A 219 1.51 -5.48 -5.70
N GLY A 220 0.79 -4.43 -5.33
CA GLY A 220 0.33 -4.18 -3.96
C GLY A 220 -0.99 -4.85 -3.64
N GLY A 221 -1.49 -4.59 -2.43
CA GLY A 221 -2.79 -5.10 -1.99
C GLY A 221 -3.99 -4.38 -2.61
N GLN A 222 -3.82 -3.16 -3.09
CA GLN A 222 -4.88 -2.32 -3.64
C GLN A 222 -4.59 -1.79 -5.04
N ASP A 223 -3.34 -1.71 -5.41
CA ASP A 223 -2.90 -1.18 -6.70
C ASP A 223 -1.78 -2.01 -7.32
N MET A 224 -1.56 -1.77 -8.60
CA MET A 224 -0.45 -2.32 -9.35
C MET A 224 0.24 -1.18 -10.10
N LYS A 225 1.55 -1.13 -10.03
CA LYS A 225 2.37 -0.12 -10.70
C LYS A 225 3.35 -0.79 -11.65
N CYS A 226 3.51 -0.19 -12.81
CA CYS A 226 4.48 -0.60 -13.81
C CYS A 226 5.39 0.57 -14.15
N CYS A 227 6.69 0.40 -13.95
CA CYS A 227 7.68 1.42 -14.26
C CYS A 227 8.63 0.91 -15.34
N LYS A 228 8.71 1.63 -16.45
CA LYS A 228 9.68 1.35 -17.50
C LYS A 228 10.94 2.17 -17.26
N VAL A 229 12.08 1.48 -17.16
CA VAL A 229 13.38 2.12 -16.96
C VAL A 229 14.10 2.24 -18.31
N ARG A 230 14.54 3.45 -18.66
CA ARG A 230 15.37 3.73 -19.83
C ARG A 230 16.51 4.67 -19.45
N ASP A 231 17.72 4.31 -19.85
CA ASP A 231 18.93 5.14 -19.63
C ASP A 231 19.13 5.57 -18.16
N GLY A 232 18.68 4.74 -17.23
CA GLY A 232 18.75 5.01 -15.79
C GLY A 232 17.68 5.97 -15.25
N TYR A 233 16.58 6.18 -15.97
CA TYR A 233 15.41 6.98 -15.58
C TYR A 233 14.11 6.19 -15.68
N ILE A 234 13.09 6.55 -14.88
CA ILE A 234 11.73 6.04 -14.92
C ILE A 234 10.75 7.11 -15.35
#